data_f68c5883f1b9b85606d49e43ab2aa61a
#
_entry.id   f68c5883f1b9b85606d49e43ab2aa61a
#
_cell.length_a   1.000
_cell.length_b   1.000
_cell.length_c   1.000
_cell.angle_alpha   90.00
_cell.angle_beta   90.00
_cell.angle_gamma   90.00
#
_symmetry.space_group_name_H-M   'P 1'
#
loop_
_entity.id
_entity.type
_entity.pdbx_description
1 polymer ?
#
loop_
_entity_poly.entity_id
_entity_poly.type
_entity_poly.pdbx_seq_one_letter_code
_entity_poly.pdbx_strand_id
1 'polypeptide(L)'
;SNFEKYYGIAKHLSKVNAKQFEHFCEKIGSEIERAPHDIEKMFNPSLIEEVFKVKEYAFNSRKLRELLVERINKYKGISIHTGESVSKIELPTGGAGKINVVTDRDNYEADFVLNCTYSNINTLHRASGLPLVGLKHEITEMCLVELPQQLKDFSITVMDGPFFSIMPFPSKNLYTLSHVRYTPHESWIDDENTSAERIKTHEYLKNRPFKSNYRQMYNDVVRFIPALKDMKYRESIVEVKTVLVKSEDDDSRPILFRNDFGNDGYICIMGGKLDNIYDAFEELRRIYGQEKAN
;
A
#
# COMPACT_ATOMS: atom_id res chain seq x y z
N SER A 1 15.93 6.66 8.77
CA SER A 1 16.07 6.58 10.24
C SER A 1 16.82 5.30 10.58
N ASN A 2 17.78 5.39 11.48
CA ASN A 2 18.44 4.21 12.02
C ASN A 2 17.49 3.57 13.04
N PHE A 3 17.07 2.36 12.81
CA PHE A 3 16.30 1.54 13.73
C PHE A 3 16.70 0.07 13.54
N GLU A 4 16.48 -0.72 14.55
CA GLU A 4 16.69 -2.16 14.49
C GLU A 4 15.34 -2.85 14.25
N LYS A 5 15.32 -3.79 13.31
CA LYS A 5 14.13 -4.56 12.97
C LYS A 5 14.18 -5.95 13.59
N TYR A 6 13.10 -6.30 14.28
CA TYR A 6 12.91 -7.62 14.87
C TYR A 6 11.67 -8.32 14.35
N TYR A 7 11.82 -9.58 13.99
CA TYR A 7 10.72 -10.48 13.67
C TYR A 7 10.54 -11.50 14.78
N GLY A 8 9.36 -11.51 15.40
CA GLY A 8 8.95 -12.56 16.34
C GLY A 8 8.17 -13.65 15.60
N ILE A 9 8.60 -14.91 15.73
CA ILE A 9 7.86 -16.05 15.21
C ILE A 9 6.90 -16.53 16.28
N ALA A 10 5.61 -16.55 15.99
CA ALA A 10 4.61 -16.98 16.97
C ALA A 10 4.58 -18.51 17.08
N LYS A 11 4.44 -19.03 18.31
CA LYS A 11 4.31 -20.48 18.56
C LYS A 11 3.05 -21.09 17.96
N HIS A 12 2.00 -20.30 17.82
CA HIS A 12 0.71 -20.76 17.33
C HIS A 12 0.17 -19.81 16.28
N LEU A 13 -0.57 -20.33 15.32
CA LEU A 13 -1.20 -19.57 14.21
C LEU A 13 -0.19 -18.95 13.23
N SER A 14 1.11 -19.19 13.38
CA SER A 14 2.08 -18.82 12.36
C SER A 14 2.07 -19.85 11.24
N LYS A 15 2.16 -19.40 9.99
CA LYS A 15 2.28 -20.26 8.81
C LYS A 15 3.69 -20.85 8.68
N VAL A 16 4.69 -20.25 9.34
CA VAL A 16 6.09 -20.70 9.34
C VAL A 16 6.59 -20.83 10.76
N ASN A 17 7.48 -21.76 11.02
CA ASN A 17 8.25 -21.86 12.26
C ASN A 17 9.61 -21.16 12.13
N ALA A 18 10.33 -21.03 13.25
CA ALA A 18 11.60 -20.32 13.30
C ALA A 18 12.63 -20.87 12.30
N LYS A 19 12.77 -22.22 12.19
CA LYS A 19 13.70 -22.84 11.26
C LYS A 19 13.35 -22.60 9.79
N GLN A 20 12.08 -22.62 9.46
CA GLN A 20 11.62 -22.34 8.10
C GLN A 20 11.91 -20.87 7.70
N PHE A 21 11.70 -19.95 8.63
CA PHE A 21 12.01 -18.56 8.40
C PHE A 21 13.51 -18.29 8.24
N GLU A 22 14.33 -18.84 9.12
CA GLU A 22 15.80 -18.77 9.06
C GLU A 22 16.31 -19.30 7.71
N HIS A 23 15.89 -20.51 7.34
CA HIS A 23 16.27 -21.12 6.06
C HIS A 23 15.80 -20.31 4.83
N PHE A 24 14.60 -19.73 4.88
CA PHE A 24 14.11 -18.84 3.82
C PHE A 24 15.02 -17.62 3.65
N CYS A 25 15.35 -16.93 4.75
CA CYS A 25 16.24 -15.77 4.72
C CYS A 25 17.63 -16.11 4.18
N GLU A 26 18.22 -17.22 4.61
CA GLU A 26 19.49 -17.73 4.08
C GLU A 26 19.42 -17.97 2.57
N LYS A 27 18.35 -18.63 2.11
CA LYS A 27 18.17 -18.97 0.70
C LYS A 27 18.06 -17.76 -0.21
N ILE A 28 17.46 -16.66 0.26
CA ILE A 28 17.34 -15.41 -0.50
C ILE A 28 18.51 -14.44 -0.27
N GLY A 29 19.48 -14.83 0.59
CA GLY A 29 20.62 -13.98 0.93
C GLY A 29 20.27 -12.77 1.79
N SER A 30 19.18 -12.83 2.57
CA SER A 30 18.81 -11.79 3.52
C SER A 30 19.61 -11.90 4.81
N GLU A 31 20.09 -10.76 5.32
CA GLU A 31 20.74 -10.71 6.63
C GLU A 31 19.75 -11.10 7.74
N ILE A 32 20.08 -12.11 8.52
CA ILE A 32 19.29 -12.61 9.64
C ILE A 32 20.21 -13.04 10.78
N GLU A 33 19.87 -12.65 12.00
CA GLU A 33 20.55 -13.02 13.22
C GLU A 33 19.51 -13.31 14.31
N ARG A 34 19.82 -14.21 15.26
CA ARG A 34 18.97 -14.35 16.45
C ARG A 34 19.08 -13.09 17.29
N ALA A 35 17.97 -12.67 17.85
CA ALA A 35 17.94 -11.48 18.69
C ALA A 35 18.81 -11.68 19.94
N PRO A 36 19.48 -10.63 20.45
CA PRO A 36 20.14 -10.65 21.75
C PRO A 36 19.14 -10.98 22.87
N HIS A 37 19.64 -11.64 23.91
CA HIS A 37 18.81 -12.14 25.03
C HIS A 37 18.02 -11.05 25.77
N ASP A 38 18.54 -9.85 25.86
CA ASP A 38 17.83 -8.68 26.44
C ASP A 38 16.62 -8.27 25.59
N ILE A 39 16.69 -8.43 24.29
CA ILE A 39 15.58 -8.20 23.35
C ILE A 39 14.55 -9.33 23.45
N GLU A 40 14.99 -10.59 23.45
CA GLU A 40 14.08 -11.74 23.59
C GLU A 40 13.21 -11.64 24.86
N LYS A 41 13.77 -11.17 25.97
CA LYS A 41 13.04 -10.96 27.23
C LYS A 41 11.89 -9.95 27.16
N MET A 42 11.87 -9.10 26.15
CA MET A 42 10.76 -8.16 25.95
C MET A 42 9.51 -8.86 25.39
N PHE A 43 9.69 -10.05 24.81
CA PHE A 43 8.63 -10.86 24.24
C PHE A 43 8.09 -11.89 25.25
N ASN A 44 6.81 -12.22 25.09
CA ASN A 44 6.19 -13.27 25.89
C ASN A 44 6.65 -14.65 25.43
N PRO A 45 7.45 -15.39 26.23
CA PRO A 45 8.00 -16.68 25.83
C PRO A 45 6.95 -17.78 25.69
N SER A 46 5.73 -17.58 26.17
CA SER A 46 4.61 -18.51 25.97
C SER A 46 3.97 -18.36 24.58
N LEU A 47 4.15 -17.23 23.92
CA LEU A 47 3.52 -16.88 22.62
C LEU A 47 4.53 -16.82 21.47
N ILE A 48 5.78 -16.52 21.74
CA ILE A 48 6.86 -16.40 20.74
C ILE A 48 7.78 -17.59 20.83
N GLU A 49 8.09 -18.17 19.68
CA GLU A 49 9.02 -19.29 19.51
C GLU A 49 10.47 -18.79 19.50
N GLU A 50 10.73 -17.79 18.66
CA GLU A 50 12.05 -17.23 18.43
C GLU A 50 11.92 -15.77 17.98
N VAL A 51 12.95 -14.96 18.22
CA VAL A 51 13.05 -13.58 17.73
C VAL A 51 14.30 -13.42 16.89
N PHE A 52 14.15 -12.85 15.70
CA PHE A 52 15.25 -12.59 14.78
C PHE A 52 15.44 -11.11 14.55
N LYS A 53 16.70 -10.67 14.48
CA LYS A 53 17.09 -9.39 13.95
C LYS A 53 17.26 -9.52 12.45
N VAL A 54 16.65 -8.59 11.71
CA VAL A 54 16.69 -8.54 10.24
C VAL A 54 16.98 -7.13 9.77
N LYS A 55 17.26 -6.96 8.49
CA LYS A 55 17.50 -5.66 7.88
C LYS A 55 16.28 -5.23 7.08
N GLU A 56 15.63 -4.16 7.53
CA GLU A 56 14.57 -3.47 6.79
C GLU A 56 14.80 -1.97 6.79
N TYR A 57 14.16 -1.29 5.84
CA TYR A 57 14.26 0.14 5.68
C TYR A 57 12.90 0.81 5.89
N ALA A 58 12.90 1.98 6.52
CA ALA A 58 11.78 2.88 6.54
C ALA A 58 12.18 4.20 5.90
N PHE A 59 11.30 4.76 5.09
CA PHE A 59 11.55 6.02 4.42
C PHE A 59 10.50 7.08 4.80
N ASN A 60 10.89 8.34 4.67
CA ASN A 60 9.99 9.45 4.85
C ASN A 60 9.27 9.73 3.53
N SER A 61 7.99 9.33 3.45
CA SER A 61 7.17 9.48 2.24
C SER A 61 6.99 10.95 1.80
N ARG A 62 6.93 11.88 2.75
CA ARG A 62 6.86 13.32 2.44
C ARG A 62 8.13 13.80 1.77
N LYS A 63 9.29 13.44 2.33
CA LYS A 63 10.58 13.78 1.74
C LYS A 63 10.77 13.14 0.37
N LEU A 64 10.34 11.88 0.19
CA LEU A 64 10.36 11.23 -1.11
C LEU A 64 9.52 12.00 -2.13
N ARG A 65 8.28 12.39 -1.76
CA ARG A 65 7.42 13.21 -2.62
C ARG A 65 8.06 14.53 -3.00
N GLU A 66 8.63 15.25 -2.03
CA GLU A 66 9.31 16.53 -2.27
C GLU A 66 10.46 16.39 -3.27
N LEU A 67 11.30 15.37 -3.09
CA LEU A 67 12.42 15.08 -4.01
C LEU A 67 11.92 14.71 -5.43
N LEU A 68 10.85 13.95 -5.53
CA LEU A 68 10.26 13.59 -6.84
C LEU A 68 9.68 14.83 -7.55
N VAL A 69 8.93 15.66 -6.84
CA VAL A 69 8.39 16.92 -7.38
C VAL A 69 9.51 17.85 -7.83
N GLU A 70 10.54 18.03 -6.99
CA GLU A 70 11.72 18.83 -7.36
C GLU A 70 12.41 18.29 -8.63
N ARG A 71 12.53 16.95 -8.73
CA ARG A 71 13.12 16.32 -9.91
C ARG A 71 12.27 16.53 -11.17
N ILE A 72 10.96 16.35 -11.08
CA ILE A 72 10.02 16.54 -12.19
C ILE A 72 10.07 17.99 -12.70
N ASN A 73 10.09 18.97 -11.80
CA ASN A 73 10.14 20.40 -12.15
C ASN A 73 11.41 20.82 -12.93
N LYS A 74 12.44 19.98 -12.96
CA LYS A 74 13.62 20.21 -13.81
C LYS A 74 13.37 19.91 -15.30
N TYR A 75 12.28 19.24 -15.63
CA TYR A 75 11.92 18.88 -17.00
C TYR A 75 10.88 19.87 -17.56
N LYS A 76 11.27 20.71 -18.51
CA LYS A 76 10.41 21.76 -19.12
C LYS A 76 9.17 21.20 -19.85
N GLY A 77 9.22 19.93 -20.27
CA GLY A 77 8.12 19.28 -20.99
C GLY A 77 7.07 18.62 -20.07
N ILE A 78 7.20 18.75 -18.74
CA ILE A 78 6.27 18.15 -17.77
C ILE A 78 5.52 19.24 -17.04
N SER A 79 4.18 19.17 -17.00
CA SER A 79 3.32 20.03 -16.20
C SER A 79 2.60 19.21 -15.13
N ILE A 80 2.51 19.75 -13.91
CA ILE A 80 1.76 19.14 -12.80
C ILE A 80 0.57 20.05 -12.49
N HIS A 81 -0.64 19.52 -12.68
CA HIS A 81 -1.89 20.21 -12.35
C HIS A 81 -2.45 19.64 -11.05
N THR A 82 -2.42 20.44 -9.97
CA THR A 82 -2.97 20.05 -8.66
C THR A 82 -4.28 20.77 -8.39
N GLY A 83 -5.15 20.14 -7.58
CA GLY A 83 -6.48 20.67 -7.28
C GLY A 83 -7.39 20.68 -8.51
N GLU A 84 -7.16 19.77 -9.44
CA GLU A 84 -7.93 19.53 -10.63
C GLU A 84 -8.30 18.05 -10.71
N SER A 85 -9.58 17.75 -10.85
CA SER A 85 -10.09 16.38 -10.82
C SER A 85 -10.55 15.93 -12.20
N VAL A 86 -10.01 14.80 -12.67
CA VAL A 86 -10.51 14.16 -13.88
C VAL A 86 -11.86 13.54 -13.61
N SER A 87 -12.85 13.94 -14.36
CA SER A 87 -14.25 13.49 -14.23
C SER A 87 -14.64 12.43 -15.24
N LYS A 88 -14.04 12.44 -16.43
CA LYS A 88 -14.39 11.53 -17.53
C LYS A 88 -13.23 11.36 -18.50
N ILE A 89 -13.16 10.20 -19.14
CA ILE A 89 -12.31 9.92 -20.31
C ILE A 89 -13.24 9.65 -21.49
N GLU A 90 -12.97 10.29 -22.63
CA GLU A 90 -13.69 10.06 -23.88
C GLU A 90 -12.72 9.49 -24.91
N LEU A 91 -12.93 8.21 -25.21
CA LEU A 91 -12.14 7.53 -26.24
C LEU A 91 -12.66 7.86 -27.63
N PRO A 92 -11.78 8.00 -28.64
CA PRO A 92 -12.20 8.30 -30.00
C PRO A 92 -13.03 7.16 -30.59
N THR A 93 -14.05 7.50 -31.37
CA THR A 93 -14.87 6.53 -32.07
C THR A 93 -14.04 5.78 -33.11
N GLY A 94 -14.09 4.44 -33.09
CA GLY A 94 -13.30 3.62 -34.00
C GLY A 94 -11.87 3.35 -33.58
N GLY A 95 -11.46 3.74 -32.36
CA GLY A 95 -10.19 3.37 -31.73
C GLY A 95 -8.98 4.19 -32.17
N ALA A 96 -9.06 4.97 -33.22
CA ALA A 96 -7.98 5.84 -33.69
C ALA A 96 -8.29 7.32 -33.41
N GLY A 97 -7.27 8.09 -32.95
CA GLY A 97 -7.40 9.49 -32.63
C GLY A 97 -7.03 9.84 -31.20
N LYS A 98 -7.12 11.11 -30.87
CA LYS A 98 -6.78 11.61 -29.53
C LYS A 98 -7.86 11.26 -28.50
N ILE A 99 -7.40 11.02 -27.29
CA ILE A 99 -8.24 10.78 -26.14
C ILE A 99 -8.55 12.14 -25.48
N ASN A 100 -9.82 12.41 -25.18
CA ASN A 100 -10.22 13.61 -24.45
C ASN A 100 -10.31 13.30 -22.96
N VAL A 101 -9.56 14.06 -22.14
CA VAL A 101 -9.54 13.98 -20.68
C VAL A 101 -10.31 15.17 -20.14
N VAL A 102 -11.52 14.92 -19.61
CA VAL A 102 -12.39 15.95 -19.06
C VAL A 102 -12.12 16.12 -17.57
N THR A 103 -11.83 17.35 -17.16
CA THR A 103 -11.65 17.69 -15.75
C THR A 103 -12.75 18.62 -15.24
N ASP A 104 -12.70 18.97 -13.98
CA ASP A 104 -13.59 19.98 -13.37
C ASP A 104 -13.21 21.43 -13.75
N ARG A 105 -12.14 21.63 -14.52
CA ARG A 105 -11.63 22.96 -14.93
C ARG A 105 -11.44 23.11 -16.43
N ASP A 106 -10.96 22.04 -17.10
CA ASP A 106 -10.57 22.11 -18.50
C ASP A 106 -10.73 20.76 -19.21
N ASN A 107 -10.47 20.73 -20.52
CA ASN A 107 -10.42 19.54 -21.33
C ASN A 107 -9.03 19.43 -21.99
N TYR A 108 -8.45 18.25 -21.93
CA TYR A 108 -7.14 17.98 -22.50
C TYR A 108 -7.22 16.89 -23.57
N GLU A 109 -6.64 17.14 -24.72
CA GLU A 109 -6.46 16.12 -25.76
C GLU A 109 -5.07 15.50 -25.65
N ALA A 110 -5.01 14.17 -25.62
CA ALA A 110 -3.77 13.42 -25.51
C ALA A 110 -3.73 12.23 -26.46
N ASP A 111 -2.55 11.90 -26.94
CA ASP A 111 -2.31 10.67 -27.72
C ASP A 111 -2.29 9.45 -26.80
N PHE A 112 -1.81 9.62 -25.56
CA PHE A 112 -1.72 8.58 -24.53
C PHE A 112 -2.23 9.08 -23.19
N VAL A 113 -2.99 8.23 -22.49
CA VAL A 113 -3.51 8.49 -21.15
C VAL A 113 -3.21 7.31 -20.24
N LEU A 114 -2.48 7.55 -19.14
CA LEU A 114 -2.20 6.56 -18.12
C LEU A 114 -3.10 6.82 -16.90
N ASN A 115 -4.07 5.95 -16.68
CA ASN A 115 -4.90 6.00 -15.48
C ASN A 115 -4.18 5.32 -14.32
N CYS A 116 -3.59 6.15 -13.45
CA CYS A 116 -2.89 5.72 -12.22
C CYS A 116 -3.67 6.13 -10.97
N THR A 117 -5.00 6.19 -11.04
CA THR A 117 -5.85 6.72 -9.95
C THR A 117 -6.09 5.72 -8.82
N TYR A 118 -5.46 4.54 -8.85
CA TYR A 118 -5.47 3.52 -7.79
C TYR A 118 -6.90 3.08 -7.44
N SER A 119 -7.39 3.40 -6.24
CA SER A 119 -8.72 3.04 -5.77
C SER A 119 -9.86 3.73 -6.56
N ASN A 120 -9.56 4.78 -7.34
CA ASN A 120 -10.54 5.50 -8.16
C ASN A 120 -10.54 5.09 -9.64
N ILE A 121 -9.83 4.03 -10.05
CA ILE A 121 -9.86 3.54 -11.43
C ILE A 121 -11.30 3.33 -11.90
N ASN A 122 -12.09 2.60 -11.12
CA ASN A 122 -13.49 2.30 -11.48
C ASN A 122 -14.43 3.51 -11.32
N THR A 123 -14.10 4.49 -10.49
CA THR A 123 -14.81 5.77 -10.46
C THR A 123 -14.78 6.43 -11.83
N LEU A 124 -13.58 6.51 -12.41
CA LEU A 124 -13.35 7.11 -13.71
C LEU A 124 -13.94 6.25 -14.85
N HIS A 125 -13.76 4.92 -14.78
CA HIS A 125 -14.31 3.99 -15.77
C HIS A 125 -15.84 4.08 -15.85
N ARG A 126 -16.52 4.05 -14.70
CA ARG A 126 -17.99 4.16 -14.67
C ARG A 126 -18.49 5.50 -15.25
N ALA A 127 -17.82 6.60 -14.90
CA ALA A 127 -18.15 7.92 -15.44
C ALA A 127 -17.91 8.03 -16.96
N SER A 128 -17.00 7.21 -17.48
CA SER A 128 -16.58 7.18 -18.89
C SER A 128 -17.32 6.10 -19.71
N GLY A 129 -18.18 5.27 -19.11
CA GLY A 129 -18.82 4.15 -19.78
C GLY A 129 -17.84 3.02 -20.17
N LEU A 130 -16.69 2.96 -19.50
CA LEU A 130 -15.67 1.93 -19.74
C LEU A 130 -15.93 0.68 -18.86
N PRO A 131 -15.48 -0.52 -19.28
CA PRO A 131 -15.57 -1.73 -18.51
C PRO A 131 -14.87 -1.59 -17.15
N LEU A 132 -15.52 -2.08 -16.07
CA LEU A 132 -14.91 -2.07 -14.75
C LEU A 132 -13.74 -3.06 -14.67
N VAL A 133 -12.76 -2.72 -13.85
CA VAL A 133 -11.67 -3.60 -13.45
C VAL A 133 -12.10 -4.35 -12.19
N GLY A 134 -11.81 -5.65 -12.10
CA GLY A 134 -12.10 -6.44 -10.89
C GLY A 134 -11.22 -5.98 -9.71
N LEU A 135 -11.69 -4.99 -8.95
CA LEU A 135 -11.02 -4.41 -7.80
C LEU A 135 -11.74 -4.78 -6.51
N LYS A 136 -10.97 -5.16 -5.51
CA LYS A 136 -11.41 -5.25 -4.12
C LYS A 136 -10.83 -4.09 -3.32
N HIS A 137 -11.69 -3.43 -2.59
CA HIS A 137 -11.35 -2.31 -1.71
C HIS A 137 -11.47 -2.72 -0.25
N GLU A 138 -10.58 -2.20 0.57
CA GLU A 138 -10.61 -2.35 2.02
C GLU A 138 -10.36 -0.98 2.68
N ILE A 139 -11.28 -0.52 3.52
CA ILE A 139 -10.98 0.60 4.43
C ILE A 139 -10.03 0.07 5.47
N THR A 140 -8.82 0.60 5.50
CA THR A 140 -7.74 0.16 6.39
C THR A 140 -7.30 1.26 7.33
N GLU A 141 -6.99 0.88 8.55
CA GLU A 141 -6.45 1.77 9.59
C GLU A 141 -5.02 1.42 9.92
N MET A 142 -4.15 2.42 9.96
CA MET A 142 -2.86 2.34 10.67
C MET A 142 -2.87 3.32 11.82
N CYS A 143 -2.76 2.81 13.05
CA CYS A 143 -2.66 3.67 14.23
C CYS A 143 -1.27 4.28 14.32
N LEU A 144 -1.17 5.58 14.55
CA LEU A 144 0.08 6.25 14.88
C LEU A 144 0.24 6.28 16.40
N VAL A 145 1.36 5.76 16.86
CA VAL A 145 1.64 5.56 18.29
C VAL A 145 3.02 6.09 18.68
N GLU A 146 3.14 6.47 19.95
CA GLU A 146 4.43 6.64 20.61
C GLU A 146 4.80 5.37 21.33
N LEU A 147 6.04 4.92 21.15
CA LEU A 147 6.57 3.78 21.90
C LEU A 147 7.20 4.22 23.22
N PRO A 148 7.22 3.32 24.23
CA PRO A 148 8.02 3.51 25.42
C PRO A 148 9.49 3.76 25.07
N GLN A 149 10.20 4.53 25.92
CA GLN A 149 11.56 4.98 25.63
C GLN A 149 12.53 3.83 25.28
N GLN A 150 12.39 2.69 25.94
CA GLN A 150 13.21 1.51 25.73
C GLN A 150 13.01 0.82 24.36
N LEU A 151 11.95 1.19 23.62
CA LEU A 151 11.60 0.61 22.33
C LEU A 151 11.66 1.63 21.18
N LYS A 152 12.14 2.86 21.43
CA LYS A 152 12.11 3.94 20.44
C LYS A 152 12.92 3.69 19.17
N ASP A 153 13.96 2.87 19.25
CA ASP A 153 14.81 2.58 18.09
C ASP A 153 14.50 1.22 17.47
N PHE A 154 13.37 0.62 17.86
CA PHE A 154 12.99 -0.71 17.40
C PHE A 154 11.77 -0.66 16.49
N SER A 155 11.77 -1.56 15.54
CA SER A 155 10.64 -1.94 14.72
C SER A 155 10.38 -3.42 14.92
N ILE A 156 9.14 -3.80 15.16
CA ILE A 156 8.79 -5.16 15.53
C ILE A 156 7.65 -5.65 14.67
N THR A 157 7.79 -6.85 14.12
CA THR A 157 6.70 -7.57 13.45
C THR A 157 6.60 -8.97 14.05
N VAL A 158 5.42 -9.36 14.46
CA VAL A 158 5.12 -10.78 14.73
C VAL A 158 4.55 -11.38 13.45
N MET A 159 5.12 -12.50 13.00
CA MET A 159 4.77 -13.11 11.72
C MET A 159 4.52 -14.62 11.87
N ASP A 160 3.99 -15.27 10.95
CA ASP A 160 3.30 -15.03 9.68
C ASP A 160 1.86 -15.52 9.84
N GLY A 161 0.98 -14.62 10.24
CA GLY A 161 -0.40 -14.98 10.60
C GLY A 161 -1.22 -13.76 11.04
N PRO A 162 -2.26 -13.95 11.86
CA PRO A 162 -3.18 -12.88 12.27
C PRO A 162 -2.58 -11.95 13.32
N PHE A 163 -1.37 -11.45 13.09
CA PHE A 163 -0.56 -10.68 14.04
C PHE A 163 -0.41 -9.21 13.62
N PHE A 164 0.64 -8.56 14.06
CA PHE A 164 0.81 -7.11 13.97
C PHE A 164 2.22 -6.71 13.53
N SER A 165 2.33 -5.48 13.07
CA SER A 165 3.60 -4.82 12.76
C SER A 165 3.64 -3.42 13.38
N ILE A 166 4.80 -3.07 13.94
CA ILE A 166 5.12 -1.73 14.43
C ILE A 166 6.33 -1.25 13.62
N MET A 167 6.16 -0.15 12.89
CA MET A 167 7.18 0.41 12.01
C MET A 167 7.38 1.89 12.26
N PRO A 168 8.62 2.42 12.18
CA PRO A 168 8.83 3.86 12.24
C PRO A 168 8.03 4.61 11.19
N PHE A 169 7.47 5.76 11.58
CA PHE A 169 6.82 6.73 10.71
C PHE A 169 7.55 8.07 10.76
N PRO A 170 8.66 8.21 10.01
CA PRO A 170 9.62 9.31 10.20
C PRO A 170 9.03 10.70 9.97
N SER A 171 8.00 10.83 9.12
CA SER A 171 7.40 12.13 8.80
C SER A 171 6.70 12.80 9.99
N LYS A 172 6.38 12.04 11.04
CA LYS A 172 5.73 12.55 12.26
C LYS A 172 6.50 12.19 13.54
N ASN A 173 7.64 11.52 13.40
CA ASN A 173 8.41 10.99 14.55
C ASN A 173 7.57 10.09 15.47
N LEU A 174 6.74 9.26 14.86
CA LEU A 174 5.86 8.28 15.48
C LEU A 174 6.14 6.90 14.89
N TYR A 175 5.33 5.93 15.31
CA TYR A 175 5.32 4.58 14.75
C TYR A 175 3.93 4.25 14.21
N THR A 176 3.86 3.48 13.13
CA THR A 176 2.62 2.85 12.72
C THR A 176 2.42 1.56 13.50
N LEU A 177 1.22 1.33 13.96
CA LEU A 177 0.74 0.02 14.41
C LEU A 177 -0.33 -0.45 13.44
N SER A 178 -0.08 -1.57 12.77
CA SER A 178 -1.04 -2.29 11.96
C SER A 178 -1.23 -3.70 12.50
N HIS A 179 -2.40 -4.29 12.27
CA HIS A 179 -2.76 -5.62 12.75
C HIS A 179 -3.62 -6.34 11.71
N VAL A 180 -3.25 -7.55 11.32
CA VAL A 180 -3.94 -8.29 10.25
C VAL A 180 -5.44 -8.39 10.47
N ARG A 181 -5.90 -8.61 11.73
CA ARG A 181 -7.33 -8.73 12.07
C ARG A 181 -8.06 -7.40 12.22
N TYR A 182 -7.37 -6.35 12.65
CA TYR A 182 -8.02 -5.12 13.12
C TYR A 182 -7.74 -3.90 12.25
N THR A 183 -6.76 -3.98 11.36
CA THR A 183 -6.48 -2.96 10.35
C THR A 183 -7.62 -2.82 9.32
N PRO A 184 -8.21 -3.92 8.79
CA PRO A 184 -9.37 -3.80 7.94
C PRO A 184 -10.65 -3.50 8.75
N HIS A 185 -11.44 -2.52 8.27
CA HIS A 185 -12.73 -2.15 8.84
C HIS A 185 -13.91 -2.62 8.00
N GLU A 186 -13.80 -2.46 6.70
CA GLU A 186 -14.82 -2.85 5.73
C GLU A 186 -14.15 -3.22 4.42
N SER A 187 -14.74 -4.15 3.68
CA SER A 187 -14.30 -4.50 2.35
C SER A 187 -15.48 -4.67 1.38
N TRP A 188 -15.24 -4.40 0.10
CA TRP A 188 -16.18 -4.66 -0.97
C TRP A 188 -15.44 -4.91 -2.28
N ILE A 189 -16.13 -5.51 -3.23
CA ILE A 189 -15.64 -5.71 -4.60
C ILE A 189 -16.48 -4.83 -5.52
N ASP A 190 -15.81 -4.16 -6.45
CA ASP A 190 -16.51 -3.36 -7.45
C ASP A 190 -17.14 -4.27 -8.52
N ASP A 191 -18.43 -4.04 -8.73
CA ASP A 191 -19.22 -4.63 -9.78
C ASP A 191 -20.25 -3.62 -10.33
N GLU A 192 -21.09 -4.03 -11.24
CA GLU A 192 -22.13 -3.18 -11.83
C GLU A 192 -23.16 -2.68 -10.80
N ASN A 193 -23.35 -3.44 -9.70
CA ASN A 193 -24.30 -3.13 -8.63
C ASN A 193 -23.66 -2.28 -7.51
N THR A 194 -22.36 -2.05 -7.55
CA THR A 194 -21.69 -1.20 -6.55
C THR A 194 -22.34 0.19 -6.51
N SER A 195 -22.75 0.62 -5.33
CA SER A 195 -23.46 1.90 -5.16
C SER A 195 -22.64 3.09 -5.65
N ALA A 196 -23.35 4.16 -6.06
CA ALA A 196 -22.71 5.40 -6.51
C ALA A 196 -21.81 6.05 -5.44
N GLU A 197 -22.07 5.77 -4.16
CA GLU A 197 -21.24 6.24 -3.05
C GLU A 197 -19.94 5.43 -2.94
N ARG A 198 -20.04 4.09 -2.95
CA ARG A 198 -18.87 3.20 -2.80
C ARG A 198 -17.90 3.27 -3.95
N ILE A 199 -18.38 3.45 -5.18
CA ILE A 199 -17.53 3.58 -6.36
C ILE A 199 -16.61 4.81 -6.26
N LYS A 200 -17.03 5.85 -5.57
CA LYS A 200 -16.23 7.04 -5.25
C LYS A 200 -15.49 6.82 -3.94
N THR A 201 -14.51 5.95 -3.95
CA THR A 201 -13.87 5.39 -2.75
C THR A 201 -13.38 6.44 -1.75
N HIS A 202 -12.78 7.54 -2.20
CA HIS A 202 -12.27 8.59 -1.33
C HIS A 202 -13.39 9.44 -0.73
N GLU A 203 -14.47 9.74 -1.49
CA GLU A 203 -15.64 10.45 -0.98
C GLU A 203 -16.38 9.58 0.05
N TYR A 204 -16.51 8.28 -0.25
CA TYR A 204 -17.10 7.31 0.66
C TYR A 204 -16.36 7.27 1.99
N LEU A 205 -15.04 7.15 1.96
CA LEU A 205 -14.20 7.17 3.16
C LEU A 205 -14.36 8.46 3.95
N LYS A 206 -14.33 9.62 3.28
CA LYS A 206 -14.40 10.95 3.90
C LYS A 206 -15.73 11.22 4.61
N ASN A 207 -16.83 10.70 4.06
CA ASN A 207 -18.18 10.96 4.57
C ASN A 207 -18.63 9.94 5.64
N ARG A 208 -17.77 8.97 5.96
CA ARG A 208 -18.11 7.89 6.89
C ARG A 208 -17.64 8.17 8.31
N PRO A 209 -18.47 7.91 9.35
CA PRO A 209 -18.00 7.95 10.72
C PRO A 209 -16.97 6.83 10.95
N PHE A 210 -15.84 7.19 11.55
CA PHE A 210 -14.73 6.29 11.80
C PHE A 210 -14.56 6.08 13.31
N LYS A 211 -14.45 4.81 13.73
CA LYS A 211 -14.10 4.42 15.09
C LYS A 211 -12.84 3.56 15.04
N SER A 212 -11.78 4.03 15.67
CA SER A 212 -10.50 3.31 15.70
C SER A 212 -10.59 1.95 16.40
N ASN A 213 -9.91 0.96 15.83
CA ASN A 213 -9.66 -0.36 16.41
C ASN A 213 -8.38 -0.40 17.27
N TYR A 214 -7.80 0.75 17.61
CA TYR A 214 -6.58 0.82 18.41
C TYR A 214 -6.64 -0.01 19.68
N ARG A 215 -7.76 0.03 20.40
CA ARG A 215 -7.91 -0.72 21.65
C ARG A 215 -7.75 -2.22 21.45
N GLN A 216 -8.32 -2.76 20.39
CA GLN A 216 -8.21 -4.18 20.05
C GLN A 216 -6.76 -4.53 19.66
N MET A 217 -6.13 -3.69 18.80
CA MET A 217 -4.73 -3.84 18.43
C MET A 217 -3.81 -3.78 19.65
N TYR A 218 -3.99 -2.79 20.52
CA TYR A 218 -3.21 -2.62 21.73
C TYR A 218 -3.30 -3.84 22.66
N ASN A 219 -4.53 -4.30 22.95
CA ASN A 219 -4.73 -5.43 23.84
C ASN A 219 -4.05 -6.71 23.35
N ASP A 220 -4.03 -6.93 22.03
CA ASP A 220 -3.37 -8.11 21.47
C ASP A 220 -1.85 -7.93 21.46
N VAL A 221 -1.35 -6.79 21.04
CA VAL A 221 0.10 -6.48 20.97
C VAL A 221 0.78 -6.62 22.35
N VAL A 222 0.17 -6.09 23.42
CA VAL A 222 0.74 -6.14 24.77
C VAL A 222 0.82 -7.59 25.31
N ARG A 223 0.00 -8.52 24.82
CA ARG A 223 0.12 -9.94 25.16
C ARG A 223 1.39 -10.55 24.65
N PHE A 224 1.81 -10.18 23.42
CA PHE A 224 3.04 -10.65 22.79
C PHE A 224 4.28 -9.91 23.31
N ILE A 225 4.13 -8.61 23.56
CA ILE A 225 5.23 -7.73 23.96
C ILE A 225 4.78 -6.88 25.17
N PRO A 226 4.87 -7.41 26.40
CA PRO A 226 4.47 -6.69 27.62
C PRO A 226 5.16 -5.34 27.81
N ALA A 227 6.37 -5.17 27.24
CA ALA A 227 7.10 -3.91 27.27
C ALA A 227 6.37 -2.75 26.56
N LEU A 228 5.37 -3.04 25.71
CA LEU A 228 4.54 -2.04 25.02
C LEU A 228 3.34 -1.53 25.83
N LYS A 229 3.20 -1.93 27.10
CA LYS A 229 2.08 -1.52 27.96
C LYS A 229 1.90 0.00 28.08
N ASP A 230 2.99 0.76 27.97
CA ASP A 230 2.99 2.22 28.05
C ASP A 230 2.95 2.91 26.67
N MET A 231 2.64 2.16 25.60
CA MET A 231 2.42 2.68 24.27
C MET A 231 1.24 3.65 24.23
N LYS A 232 1.40 4.81 23.59
CA LYS A 232 0.38 5.86 23.54
C LYS A 232 -0.14 6.04 22.13
N TYR A 233 -1.46 5.91 21.98
CA TYR A 233 -2.15 6.28 20.74
C TYR A 233 -2.11 7.80 20.52
N ARG A 234 -1.92 8.20 19.27
CA ARG A 234 -1.95 9.61 18.86
C ARG A 234 -3.08 9.89 17.87
N GLU A 235 -3.13 9.20 16.78
CA GLU A 235 -4.12 9.36 15.71
C GLU A 235 -4.15 8.11 14.84
N SER A 236 -5.09 8.04 13.92
CA SER A 236 -5.13 7.00 12.88
C SER A 236 -5.00 7.61 11.48
N ILE A 237 -4.26 6.92 10.64
CA ILE A 237 -4.29 7.11 9.19
C ILE A 237 -5.29 6.09 8.65
N VAL A 238 -6.27 6.57 7.90
CA VAL A 238 -7.29 5.72 7.30
C VAL A 238 -7.26 5.92 5.79
N GLU A 239 -7.19 4.81 5.05
CA GLU A 239 -7.07 4.80 3.60
C GLU A 239 -7.88 3.67 2.98
N VAL A 240 -8.19 3.80 1.70
CA VAL A 240 -8.77 2.70 0.91
C VAL A 240 -7.64 1.93 0.25
N LYS A 241 -7.31 0.77 0.80
CA LYS A 241 -6.43 -0.20 0.17
C LYS A 241 -7.18 -0.91 -0.95
N THR A 242 -6.55 -1.01 -2.11
CA THR A 242 -7.13 -1.65 -3.30
C THR A 242 -6.22 -2.72 -3.84
N VAL A 243 -6.79 -3.87 -4.16
CA VAL A 243 -6.10 -5.02 -4.75
C VAL A 243 -6.93 -5.60 -5.90
N LEU A 244 -6.27 -6.36 -6.78
CA LEU A 244 -6.98 -7.13 -7.81
C LEU A 244 -7.69 -8.33 -7.17
N VAL A 245 -8.93 -8.58 -7.54
CA VAL A 245 -9.71 -9.74 -7.04
C VAL A 245 -8.99 -11.06 -7.30
N LYS A 246 -8.32 -11.20 -8.45
CA LYS A 246 -7.55 -12.41 -8.82
C LYS A 246 -6.34 -12.70 -7.93
N SER A 247 -5.93 -11.78 -7.07
CA SER A 247 -4.71 -11.88 -6.24
C SER A 247 -5.02 -12.24 -4.78
N GLU A 248 -6.26 -12.57 -4.43
CA GLU A 248 -6.62 -12.83 -3.03
C GLU A 248 -6.09 -14.16 -2.51
N ASP A 249 -5.94 -15.16 -3.39
CA ASP A 249 -5.66 -16.54 -2.95
C ASP A 249 -4.18 -16.81 -2.67
N ASP A 250 -3.25 -16.00 -3.18
CA ASP A 250 -1.82 -16.29 -3.15
C ASP A 250 -0.91 -15.21 -2.53
N ASP A 251 -1.48 -14.15 -1.92
CA ASP A 251 -0.72 -12.98 -1.44
C ASP A 251 0.19 -12.33 -2.52
N SER A 252 0.10 -12.81 -3.78
CA SER A 252 0.75 -12.14 -4.90
C SER A 252 0.10 -10.77 -5.08
N ARG A 253 0.88 -9.78 -5.42
CA ARG A 253 0.40 -8.44 -5.72
C ARG A 253 0.94 -8.03 -7.09
N PRO A 254 0.48 -8.72 -8.17
CA PRO A 254 0.89 -8.37 -9.50
C PRO A 254 0.45 -6.93 -9.81
N ILE A 255 1.16 -6.30 -10.72
CA ILE A 255 0.70 -5.02 -11.23
C ILE A 255 -0.56 -5.23 -12.07
N LEU A 256 -1.49 -4.27 -12.00
CA LEU A 256 -2.44 -4.07 -13.05
C LEU A 256 -1.75 -3.29 -14.16
N PHE A 257 -1.73 -3.84 -15.35
CA PHE A 257 -1.33 -3.15 -16.56
C PHE A 257 -2.27 -3.60 -17.68
N ARG A 258 -3.25 -2.76 -18.03
CA ARG A 258 -4.31 -3.12 -18.99
C ARG A 258 -4.53 -1.98 -19.98
N ASN A 259 -4.60 -2.35 -21.27
CA ASN A 259 -4.87 -1.45 -22.39
C ASN A 259 -6.01 -1.93 -23.30
N ASP A 260 -6.79 -2.93 -22.87
CA ASP A 260 -7.87 -3.57 -23.64
C ASP A 260 -9.23 -2.86 -23.54
N PHE A 261 -9.22 -1.52 -23.54
CA PHE A 261 -10.42 -0.69 -23.39
C PHE A 261 -10.93 -0.10 -24.71
N GLY A 262 -10.48 -0.65 -25.86
CA GLY A 262 -10.90 -0.20 -27.18
C GLY A 262 -10.07 0.94 -27.77
N ASN A 263 -9.00 1.36 -27.11
CA ASN A 263 -8.02 2.31 -27.61
C ASN A 263 -6.64 2.00 -27.01
N ASP A 264 -5.64 1.78 -27.86
CA ASP A 264 -4.29 1.39 -27.41
C ASP A 264 -3.55 2.49 -26.64
N GLY A 265 -3.97 3.74 -26.78
CA GLY A 265 -3.42 4.88 -26.04
C GLY A 265 -3.95 5.02 -24.61
N TYR A 266 -5.01 4.28 -24.21
CA TYR A 266 -5.54 4.32 -22.86
C TYR A 266 -5.10 3.12 -22.04
N ILE A 267 -4.34 3.36 -20.98
CA ILE A 267 -3.74 2.30 -20.15
C ILE A 267 -4.08 2.54 -18.67
N CYS A 268 -4.55 1.49 -17.98
CA CYS A 268 -4.69 1.48 -16.52
C CYS A 268 -3.49 0.82 -15.86
N ILE A 269 -2.91 1.52 -14.88
CA ILE A 269 -1.76 1.04 -14.10
C ILE A 269 -2.08 1.11 -12.62
N MET A 270 -1.89 0.00 -11.90
CA MET A 270 -1.98 -0.04 -10.45
C MET A 270 -0.96 -1.04 -9.89
N GLY A 271 -0.23 -0.67 -8.87
CA GLY A 271 0.64 -1.55 -8.10
C GLY A 271 0.28 -1.56 -6.62
N GLY A 272 0.41 -2.71 -5.99
CA GLY A 272 0.18 -2.89 -4.55
C GLY A 272 1.43 -2.72 -3.69
N LYS A 273 2.60 -2.52 -4.32
CA LYS A 273 3.91 -2.35 -3.68
C LYS A 273 4.67 -1.19 -4.32
N LEU A 274 5.58 -0.58 -3.56
CA LEU A 274 6.37 0.54 -4.05
C LEU A 274 7.31 0.17 -5.22
N ASP A 275 7.85 -1.04 -5.20
CA ASP A 275 8.73 -1.60 -6.23
C ASP A 275 8.01 -1.95 -7.55
N ASN A 276 6.69 -2.08 -7.56
CA ASN A 276 5.92 -2.34 -8.78
C ASN A 276 6.07 -1.23 -9.85
N ILE A 277 6.61 -0.07 -9.49
CA ILE A 277 6.92 0.97 -10.48
C ILE A 277 7.94 0.48 -11.53
N TYR A 278 8.84 -0.42 -11.16
CA TYR A 278 9.84 -0.97 -12.09
C TYR A 278 9.19 -1.88 -13.12
N ASP A 279 8.25 -2.74 -12.68
CA ASP A 279 7.46 -3.58 -13.58
C ASP A 279 6.64 -2.72 -14.56
N ALA A 280 6.02 -1.64 -14.06
CA ALA A 280 5.28 -0.69 -14.90
C ALA A 280 6.20 -0.01 -15.94
N PHE A 281 7.43 0.35 -15.56
CA PHE A 281 8.39 0.92 -16.52
C PHE A 281 8.83 -0.07 -17.59
N GLU A 282 9.00 -1.35 -17.27
CA GLU A 282 9.32 -2.38 -18.25
C GLU A 282 8.20 -2.54 -19.28
N GLU A 283 6.93 -2.59 -18.83
CA GLU A 283 5.78 -2.66 -19.72
C GLU A 283 5.64 -1.41 -20.60
N LEU A 284 5.81 -0.22 -20.05
CA LEU A 284 5.80 1.02 -20.82
C LEU A 284 6.92 1.08 -21.87
N ARG A 285 8.12 0.60 -21.54
CA ARG A 285 9.22 0.52 -22.51
C ARG A 285 8.92 -0.47 -23.62
N ARG A 286 8.24 -1.57 -23.32
CA ARG A 286 7.86 -2.56 -24.33
C ARG A 286 6.87 -1.96 -25.35
N ILE A 287 5.94 -1.14 -24.90
CA ILE A 287 4.94 -0.50 -25.78
C ILE A 287 5.56 0.67 -26.56
N TYR A 288 6.19 1.61 -25.87
CA TYR A 288 6.67 2.86 -26.46
C TYR A 288 8.13 2.80 -26.93
N GLY A 289 8.92 1.84 -26.48
CA GLY A 289 10.32 1.69 -26.89
C GLY A 289 10.50 1.14 -28.29
N GLN A 290 9.50 0.48 -28.86
CA GLN A 290 9.54 -0.06 -30.22
C GLN A 290 9.25 0.99 -31.28
N GLU A 291 8.64 2.12 -30.97
CA GLU A 291 8.36 3.20 -31.93
C GLU A 291 9.62 4.00 -32.37
N LYS A 292 10.74 3.88 -31.64
CA LYS A 292 12.02 4.55 -31.99
C LYS A 292 12.99 3.71 -32.84
N ALA A 293 12.60 2.50 -33.22
CA ALA A 293 13.44 1.59 -33.98
C ALA A 293 13.04 1.46 -35.48
N ASN A 294 12.09 2.29 -35.95
CA ASN A 294 11.70 2.34 -37.38
C ASN A 294 12.02 3.69 -37.99
#